data_c758d8ff36a1cd0465e8b10898b4b785
#
_entry.id   c758d8ff36a1cd0465e8b10898b4b785
#
_cell.length_a   1.000
_cell.length_b   1.000
_cell.length_c   1.000
_cell.angle_alpha   90.00
_cell.angle_beta   90.00
_cell.angle_gamma   90.00
#
_symmetry.space_group_name_H-M   'P 1'
#
loop_
_entity.id
_entity.type
_entity.pdbx_description
1 polymer ?
#
loop_
_entity_poly.entity_id
_entity_poly.type
_entity_poly.pdbx_seq_one_letter_code
_entity_poly.pdbx_strand_id
1 'polypeptide(L)'
;MNITIVELPEFIRKSEKLLSSDEHDLLLSFLATHPTAGILLQGTGGVRKLRWATGNKGKSGSTRIIYFYHKPTMPLFLLTAFSKSEQENLSKSERNDLAGLTKLLIQN
;
A
#
# COMPACT_ATOMS: atom_id res chain seq x y z
N MET A 1 -11.91 0.85 16.43
CA MET A 1 -10.69 0.15 16.82
C MET A 1 -9.51 0.60 15.98
N ASN A 2 -8.41 0.91 16.64
CA ASN A 2 -7.24 1.39 15.94
C ASN A 2 -6.28 0.25 15.64
N ILE A 3 -5.74 0.25 14.44
CA ILE A 3 -4.70 -0.69 14.08
C ILE A 3 -3.40 0.07 13.96
N THR A 4 -2.31 -0.63 14.16
CA THR A 4 -0.98 -0.05 13.98
C THR A 4 -0.63 -0.09 12.50
N ILE A 5 -0.10 1.01 12.00
CA ILE A 5 0.35 1.07 10.62
C ILE A 5 1.85 1.26 10.61
N VAL A 6 2.54 0.37 9.91
CA VAL A 6 4.00 0.43 9.76
C VAL A 6 4.32 0.80 8.33
N GLU A 7 5.12 1.85 8.16
CA GLU A 7 5.53 2.28 6.83
C GLU A 7 6.94 1.75 6.58
N LEU A 8 7.08 0.88 5.59
CA LEU A 8 8.38 0.35 5.26
C LEU A 8 9.21 1.40 4.52
N PRO A 9 10.53 1.28 4.57
CA PRO A 9 11.41 2.29 3.96
C PRO A 9 11.10 2.58 2.49
N GLU A 10 10.80 1.56 1.71
CA GLU A 10 10.47 1.79 0.31
C GLU A 10 9.20 2.61 0.16
N PHE A 11 8.19 2.33 0.98
CA PHE A 11 6.97 3.11 0.93
C PHE A 11 7.25 4.58 1.30
N ILE A 12 8.03 4.79 2.33
CA ILE A 12 8.36 6.15 2.76
C ILE A 12 9.03 6.90 1.62
N ARG A 13 10.01 6.29 1.00
CA ARG A 13 10.76 6.91 -0.09
C ARG A 13 9.88 7.24 -1.29
N LYS A 14 9.02 6.29 -1.66
CA LYS A 14 8.16 6.50 -2.82
C LYS A 14 7.04 7.49 -2.54
N SER A 15 6.43 7.38 -1.36
CA SER A 15 5.28 8.22 -1.06
C SER A 15 5.64 9.69 -0.91
N GLU A 16 6.86 9.99 -0.49
CA GLU A 16 7.30 11.38 -0.38
C GLU A 16 7.22 12.10 -1.73
N LYS A 17 7.40 11.38 -2.81
CA LYS A 17 7.34 11.97 -4.14
C LYS A 17 5.93 12.00 -4.71
N LEU A 18 5.06 11.17 -4.20
CA LEU A 18 3.74 10.97 -4.79
C LEU A 18 2.61 11.65 -4.01
N LEU A 19 2.78 11.81 -2.72
CA LEU A 19 1.72 12.34 -1.85
C LEU A 19 2.18 13.59 -1.14
N SER A 20 1.26 14.55 -0.99
CA SER A 20 1.50 15.66 -0.10
C SER A 20 1.37 15.16 1.33
N SER A 21 1.79 16.00 2.29
CA SER A 21 1.67 15.65 3.70
C SER A 21 0.20 15.37 4.08
N ASP A 22 -0.71 16.22 3.60
CA ASP A 22 -2.13 16.04 3.88
C ASP A 22 -2.67 14.77 3.26
N GLU A 23 -2.28 14.48 2.03
CA GLU A 23 -2.72 13.26 1.36
C GLU A 23 -2.23 12.02 2.08
N HIS A 24 -1.00 12.08 2.58
CA HIS A 24 -0.42 11.00 3.34
C HIS A 24 -1.19 10.77 4.64
N ASP A 25 -1.49 11.84 5.36
CA ASP A 25 -2.24 11.72 6.61
C ASP A 25 -3.63 11.15 6.38
N LEU A 26 -4.30 11.60 5.32
CA LEU A 26 -5.62 11.09 4.99
C LEU A 26 -5.58 9.62 4.64
N LEU A 27 -4.53 9.19 3.95
CA LEU A 27 -4.37 7.78 3.60
C LEU A 27 -4.24 6.92 4.85
N LEU A 28 -3.41 7.34 5.80
CA LEU A 28 -3.25 6.58 7.03
C LEU A 28 -4.55 6.49 7.81
N SER A 29 -5.26 7.61 7.91
CA SER A 29 -6.55 7.62 8.60
C SER A 29 -7.56 6.70 7.93
N PHE A 30 -7.59 6.72 6.61
CA PHE A 30 -8.52 5.88 5.85
C PHE A 30 -8.21 4.40 6.08
N LEU A 31 -6.95 4.01 5.96
CA LEU A 31 -6.58 2.61 6.13
C LEU A 31 -6.77 2.12 7.56
N ALA A 32 -6.62 3.01 8.53
CA ALA A 32 -6.84 2.63 9.93
C ALA A 32 -8.28 2.18 10.17
N THR A 33 -9.23 2.71 9.41
CA THR A 33 -10.64 2.36 9.55
C THR A 33 -11.15 1.44 8.46
N HIS A 34 -10.42 1.33 7.34
CA HIS A 34 -10.81 0.50 6.20
C HIS A 34 -9.64 -0.34 5.72
N PRO A 35 -9.11 -1.22 6.56
CA PRO A 35 -7.90 -1.97 6.19
C PRO A 35 -8.09 -2.95 5.04
N THR A 36 -9.30 -3.32 4.72
CA THR A 36 -9.54 -4.26 3.61
C THR A 36 -10.06 -3.58 2.36
N ALA A 37 -9.96 -2.26 2.28
CA ALA A 37 -10.47 -1.52 1.13
C ALA A 37 -9.76 -1.86 -0.18
N GLY A 38 -8.47 -2.17 -0.12
CA GLY A 38 -7.72 -2.51 -1.32
C GLY A 38 -8.07 -3.87 -1.85
N ILE A 39 -7.81 -4.06 -3.13
CA ILE A 39 -8.08 -5.34 -3.82
C ILE A 39 -6.95 -6.31 -3.54
N LEU A 40 -7.31 -7.54 -3.15
CA LEU A 40 -6.30 -8.57 -2.94
C LEU A 40 -5.62 -8.93 -4.25
N LEU A 41 -4.30 -9.04 -4.19
CA LEU A 41 -3.51 -9.45 -5.34
C LEU A 41 -3.21 -10.95 -5.19
N GLN A 42 -3.60 -11.72 -6.19
CA GLN A 42 -3.41 -13.15 -6.16
C GLN A 42 -1.93 -13.50 -6.13
N GLY A 43 -1.61 -14.56 -5.41
CA GLY A 43 -0.24 -15.07 -5.36
C GLY A 43 0.70 -14.29 -4.50
N THR A 44 0.20 -13.36 -3.68
CA THR A 44 1.07 -12.50 -2.86
C THR A 44 0.97 -12.79 -1.36
N GLY A 45 0.08 -13.67 -0.96
CA GLY A 45 -0.06 -13.97 0.45
C GLY A 45 -0.84 -12.95 1.26
N GLY A 46 -1.57 -12.05 0.59
CA GLY A 46 -2.42 -11.10 1.30
C GLY A 46 -2.11 -9.64 1.02
N VAL A 47 -1.31 -9.38 0.00
CA VAL A 47 -1.01 -8.00 -0.40
C VAL A 47 -2.22 -7.40 -1.11
N ARG A 48 -2.50 -6.15 -0.82
CA ARG A 48 -3.62 -5.43 -1.41
C ARG A 48 -3.14 -4.20 -2.17
N LYS A 49 -3.91 -3.84 -3.17
CA LYS A 49 -3.65 -2.64 -3.98
C LYS A 49 -4.82 -1.69 -3.81
N LEU A 50 -4.54 -0.48 -3.38
CA LEU A 50 -5.54 0.56 -3.20
C LEU A 50 -5.27 1.70 -4.18
N ARG A 51 -6.31 2.09 -4.91
CA ARG A 51 -6.21 3.26 -5.76
C ARG A 51 -6.48 4.48 -4.89
N TRP A 52 -5.55 5.41 -4.87
CA TRP A 52 -5.66 6.60 -4.04
C TRP A 52 -5.54 7.83 -4.92
N ALA A 53 -6.62 8.60 -5.01
CA ALA A 53 -6.62 9.81 -5.82
C ALA A 53 -5.73 10.85 -5.17
N THR A 54 -4.89 11.48 -5.96
CA THR A 54 -3.95 12.46 -5.45
C THR A 54 -4.04 13.74 -6.25
N GLY A 55 -3.87 14.83 -5.54
CA GLY A 55 -3.84 16.15 -6.14
C GLY A 55 -5.14 16.51 -6.80
N ASN A 56 -5.15 17.65 -7.41
CA ASN A 56 -6.31 18.10 -8.11
C ASN A 56 -6.22 17.81 -9.59
N LYS A 57 -5.14 17.21 -9.97
CA LYS A 57 -4.91 16.91 -11.35
C LYS A 57 -5.86 15.88 -11.78
N GLY A 58 -6.46 15.27 -10.88
CA GLY A 58 -7.48 14.37 -11.21
C GLY A 58 -7.02 13.18 -11.94
N LYS A 59 -7.75 12.75 -12.75
CA LYS A 59 -7.80 11.65 -13.56
C LYS A 59 -6.60 10.82 -13.70
N SER A 60 -5.60 11.30 -14.26
CA SER A 60 -4.43 10.50 -14.52
C SER A 60 -3.51 10.48 -13.32
N GLY A 61 -3.88 11.18 -12.26
CA GLY A 61 -2.99 11.37 -11.14
C GLY A 61 -3.14 10.39 -10.01
N SER A 62 -3.88 9.31 -10.18
CA SER A 62 -4.03 8.42 -9.05
C SER A 62 -2.77 7.64 -8.76
N THR A 63 -2.58 7.41 -7.47
CA THR A 63 -1.45 6.66 -6.97
C THR A 63 -1.95 5.30 -6.52
N ARG A 64 -1.14 4.29 -6.75
CA ARG A 64 -1.42 2.93 -6.27
C ARG A 64 -0.67 2.71 -4.99
N ILE A 65 -1.39 2.33 -3.95
CA ILE A 65 -0.81 2.04 -2.64
C ILE A 65 -0.81 0.52 -2.47
N ILE A 66 0.37 -0.04 -2.19
CA ILE A 66 0.52 -1.47 -2.03
C ILE A 66 0.78 -1.74 -0.56
N TYR A 67 -0.09 -2.52 0.06
CA TYR A 67 0.02 -2.76 1.49
C TYR A 67 -0.36 -4.19 1.85
N PHE A 68 -0.04 -4.58 3.06
CA PHE A 68 -0.32 -5.92 3.57
C PHE A 68 -1.07 -5.82 4.87
N TYR A 69 -2.25 -6.43 4.93
CA TYR A 69 -3.05 -6.52 6.14
C TYR A 69 -3.49 -7.96 6.31
N HIS A 70 -3.01 -8.60 7.36
CA HIS A 70 -3.27 -10.03 7.56
C HIS A 70 -4.42 -10.25 8.54
N LYS A 71 -4.34 -9.63 9.70
CA LYS A 71 -5.38 -9.79 10.73
C LYS A 71 -5.30 -8.63 11.71
N PRO A 72 -6.39 -8.41 12.49
CA PRO A 72 -6.44 -7.25 13.39
C PRO A 72 -5.34 -7.19 14.45
N THR A 73 -4.77 -8.33 14.81
CA THR A 73 -3.74 -8.36 15.83
C THR A 73 -2.33 -8.09 15.30
N MET A 74 -2.21 -7.89 13.99
CA MET A 74 -0.95 -7.56 13.37
C MET A 74 -1.01 -6.15 12.78
N PRO A 75 0.12 -5.46 12.66
CA PRO A 75 0.12 -4.17 11.98
C PRO A 75 -0.26 -4.30 10.53
N LEU A 76 -0.77 -3.21 9.98
CA LEU A 76 -0.89 -3.06 8.53
C LEU A 76 0.44 -2.51 8.05
N PHE A 77 1.03 -3.14 7.04
CA PHE A 77 2.34 -2.73 6.52
C PHE A 77 2.16 -2.04 5.17
N LEU A 78 2.58 -0.78 5.10
CA LEU A 78 2.62 -0.08 3.81
C LEU A 78 3.94 -0.45 3.14
N LEU A 79 3.84 -1.12 1.99
CA LEU A 79 5.00 -1.74 1.34
C LEU A 79 5.65 -0.86 0.30
N THR A 80 4.86 -0.28 -0.59
CA THR A 80 5.37 0.58 -1.64
C THR A 80 4.21 1.36 -2.25
N ALA A 81 4.54 2.25 -3.19
CA ALA A 81 3.56 3.02 -3.92
C ALA A 81 4.11 3.36 -5.29
N PHE A 82 3.23 3.55 -6.26
CA PHE A 82 3.64 4.00 -7.58
C PHE A 82 2.50 4.75 -8.24
N SER A 83 2.84 5.61 -9.19
CA SER A 83 1.82 6.33 -9.92
C SER A 83 1.36 5.52 -11.11
N LYS A 84 0.13 5.75 -11.52
CA LYS A 84 -0.41 5.08 -12.70
C LYS A 84 0.43 5.39 -13.93
N SER A 85 1.01 6.58 -13.98
CA SER A 85 1.80 6.97 -15.14
C SER A 85 3.14 6.23 -15.22
N GLU A 86 3.64 5.75 -14.07
CA GLU A 86 4.90 5.00 -14.07
C GLU A 86 4.67 3.56 -14.49
N GLN A 87 3.63 2.95 -13.97
CA GLN A 87 3.31 1.57 -14.32
C GLN A 87 1.86 1.30 -14.03
N GLU A 88 1.29 0.39 -14.79
CA GLU A 88 -0.12 0.05 -14.67
C GLU A 88 -0.34 -0.88 -13.50
N ASN A 89 0.47 -1.89 -13.38
CA ASN A 89 0.36 -2.93 -12.37
C ASN A 89 1.73 -3.38 -11.93
N LEU A 90 1.75 -4.13 -10.84
CA LEU A 90 2.97 -4.78 -10.41
C LEU A 90 3.35 -5.88 -11.40
N SER A 91 4.63 -6.01 -11.69
CA SER A 91 5.13 -7.07 -12.53
C SER A 91 5.04 -8.40 -11.77
N LYS A 92 5.19 -9.50 -12.49
CA LYS A 92 5.21 -10.81 -11.86
C LYS A 92 6.38 -10.92 -10.89
N SER A 93 7.52 -10.38 -11.26
CA SER A 93 8.69 -10.39 -10.39
C SER A 93 8.43 -9.62 -9.11
N GLU A 94 7.80 -8.45 -9.23
CA GLU A 94 7.46 -7.65 -8.05
C GLU A 94 6.48 -8.39 -7.15
N ARG A 95 5.50 -9.07 -7.72
CA ARG A 95 4.54 -9.84 -6.94
C ARG A 95 5.23 -10.98 -6.20
N ASN A 96 6.17 -11.64 -6.86
CA ASN A 96 6.91 -12.74 -6.24
C ASN A 96 7.74 -12.22 -5.07
N ASP A 97 8.38 -11.07 -5.23
CA ASP A 97 9.15 -10.46 -4.14
C ASP A 97 8.26 -10.14 -2.97
N LEU A 98 7.08 -9.58 -3.24
CA LEU A 98 6.15 -9.25 -2.17
C LEU A 98 5.61 -10.51 -1.47
N ALA A 99 5.39 -11.58 -2.22
CA ALA A 99 4.95 -12.84 -1.61
C ALA A 99 6.00 -13.37 -0.64
N GLY A 100 7.28 -13.23 -1.00
CA GLY A 100 8.35 -13.61 -0.10
C GLY A 100 8.38 -12.74 1.14
N LEU A 101 8.17 -11.45 0.96
CA LEU A 101 8.16 -10.51 2.09
C LEU A 101 7.02 -10.82 3.06
N THR A 102 5.81 -11.10 2.54
CA THR A 102 4.69 -11.37 3.43
C THR A 102 4.92 -12.61 4.27
N LYS A 103 5.61 -13.61 3.73
CA LYS A 103 5.94 -14.79 4.52
C LYS A 103 6.81 -14.43 5.70
N LEU A 104 7.77 -13.53 5.49
CA LEU A 104 8.64 -13.08 6.57
C LEU A 104 7.86 -12.28 7.60
N LEU A 105 6.95 -11.44 7.16
CA LEU A 105 6.17 -10.61 8.08
C LEU A 105 5.26 -11.47 8.96
N ILE A 106 4.68 -12.52 8.40
CA ILE A 106 3.79 -13.40 9.16
C ILE A 106 4.55 -14.22 10.18
N GLN A 107 5.78 -14.62 9.88
CA GLN A 107 6.56 -15.48 10.75
C GLN A 107 6.99 -14.80 12.05
N ASN A 108 6.96 -13.50 12.10
CA ASN A 108 7.40 -12.79 13.30
C ASN A 108 6.28 -12.46 14.27
#